data_e4ff4a0eba8abe96636757e6ea3ed6a7
#
_entry.id   e4ff4a0eba8abe96636757e6ea3ed6a7
#
_cell.length_a   1.000
_cell.length_b   1.000
_cell.length_c   1.000
_cell.angle_alpha   90.00
_cell.angle_beta   90.00
_cell.angle_gamma   90.00
#
_symmetry.space_group_name_H-M   'P 1'
#
loop_
_entity.id
_entity.type
_entity.pdbx_description
1 polymer ?
#
loop_
_entity_poly.entity_id
_entity_poly.type
_entity_poly.pdbx_seq_one_letter_code
_entity_poly.pdbx_strand_id
1 'polypeptide(L)'
;SEADVARAANVKAAVVRTHLGPPDNYSALLSYQGQVQDTRERIIASAARVFGQKGFQRASLDQVASDAGLTKGAIYWHFKSKNDLYFALLDSRFQRDISTMREGVAAMMASATQESTAELMARIFSNGLQGATSDPDWPRLFVEVMGHSREPEVRERIAQFYAQGWEFAGGMVRDMQTAGLIRQDIDPELMASFWFALGDGLILAWLTQPDRIDLNALASGILDMLWRGIAPTSDNKNPGVAAT
;
A
#
# COMPACT_ATOMS: atom_id res chain seq x y z
N SER A 1 28.10 2.42 11.72
CA SER A 1 29.22 1.62 11.15
C SER A 1 29.32 1.78 9.63
N GLU A 2 30.43 1.31 9.03
CA GLU A 2 30.58 1.26 7.55
C GLU A 2 29.43 0.49 6.88
N ALA A 3 28.97 -0.58 7.51
CA ALA A 3 27.88 -1.39 6.99
C ALA A 3 26.54 -0.63 6.96
N ASP A 4 26.29 0.22 7.93
CA ASP A 4 25.08 1.03 7.99
C ASP A 4 25.08 2.13 6.92
N VAL A 5 26.24 2.77 6.72
CA VAL A 5 26.44 3.77 5.64
C VAL A 5 26.32 3.12 4.28
N ALA A 6 26.94 1.94 4.08
CA ALA A 6 26.86 1.20 2.83
C ALA A 6 25.41 0.77 2.50
N ARG A 7 24.65 0.33 3.51
CA ARG A 7 23.25 -0.04 3.38
C ARG A 7 22.39 1.19 3.03
N ALA A 8 22.58 2.30 3.76
CA ALA A 8 21.88 3.54 3.50
C ALA A 8 22.18 4.13 2.12
N ALA A 9 23.46 4.02 1.66
CA ALA A 9 23.91 4.49 0.35
C ALA A 9 23.65 3.50 -0.79
N ASN A 10 23.13 2.31 -0.51
CA ASN A 10 22.95 1.21 -1.47
C ASN A 10 24.22 0.86 -2.27
N VAL A 11 25.36 0.86 -1.60
CA VAL A 11 26.70 0.56 -2.16
C VAL A 11 27.41 -0.49 -1.32
N LYS A 12 28.45 -1.14 -1.88
CA LYS A 12 29.27 -2.08 -1.13
C LYS A 12 30.13 -1.33 -0.08
N ALA A 13 30.31 -1.88 1.12
CA ALA A 13 31.10 -1.28 2.20
C ALA A 13 32.53 -0.91 1.77
N ALA A 14 33.15 -1.69 0.87
CA ALA A 14 34.46 -1.37 0.29
C ALA A 14 34.45 -0.06 -0.49
N VAL A 15 33.37 0.29 -1.17
CA VAL A 15 33.22 1.56 -1.92
C VAL A 15 33.12 2.72 -0.94
N VAL A 16 32.40 2.55 0.17
CA VAL A 16 32.30 3.56 1.23
C VAL A 16 33.68 3.91 1.76
N ARG A 17 34.50 2.92 2.11
CA ARG A 17 35.84 3.13 2.63
C ARG A 17 36.78 3.85 1.64
N THR A 18 36.70 3.45 0.37
CA THR A 18 37.59 3.98 -0.68
C THR A 18 37.28 5.44 -1.03
N HIS A 19 36.00 5.84 -0.98
CA HIS A 19 35.57 7.16 -1.47
C HIS A 19 35.30 8.17 -0.35
N LEU A 20 34.96 7.72 0.85
CA LEU A 20 34.61 8.60 1.97
C LEU A 20 35.70 8.73 3.02
N GLY A 21 36.74 7.87 2.98
CA GLY A 21 37.80 7.89 3.95
C GLY A 21 37.41 7.39 5.34
N PRO A 22 37.98 7.95 6.42
CA PRO A 22 37.77 7.46 7.77
C PRO A 22 36.32 7.65 8.27
N PRO A 23 35.91 6.92 9.33
CA PRO A 23 34.53 6.92 9.89
C PRO A 23 34.00 8.29 10.31
N ASP A 24 34.83 9.27 10.54
CA ASP A 24 34.44 10.62 10.97
C ASP A 24 33.57 11.34 9.92
N ASN A 25 33.64 10.93 8.65
CA ASN A 25 32.86 11.50 7.57
C ASN A 25 31.46 10.84 7.41
N TYR A 26 31.19 9.71 8.10
CA TYR A 26 29.98 8.94 7.92
C TYR A 26 28.76 9.60 8.52
N SER A 27 28.93 10.35 9.62
CA SER A 27 27.85 11.12 10.23
C SER A 27 27.31 12.21 9.30
N ALA A 28 28.22 12.90 8.60
CA ALA A 28 27.85 13.92 7.62
C ALA A 28 27.11 13.32 6.42
N LEU A 29 27.56 12.14 5.93
CA LEU A 29 26.87 11.44 4.85
C LEU A 29 25.46 10.97 5.25
N LEU A 30 25.32 10.38 6.44
CA LEU A 30 24.03 9.94 6.96
C LEU A 30 23.09 11.13 7.17
N SER A 31 23.60 12.26 7.67
CA SER A 31 22.83 13.50 7.80
C SER A 31 22.39 14.04 6.45
N TYR A 32 23.28 14.04 5.44
CA TYR A 32 22.95 14.47 4.08
C TYR A 32 21.89 13.56 3.45
N GLN A 33 22.02 12.24 3.60
CA GLN A 33 21.01 11.29 3.10
C GLN A 33 19.66 11.46 3.79
N GLY A 34 19.66 11.71 5.10
CA GLY A 34 18.43 12.05 5.84
C GLY A 34 17.76 13.30 5.28
N GLN A 35 18.53 14.37 5.00
CA GLN A 35 17.98 15.60 4.40
C GLN A 35 17.44 15.39 2.98
N VAL A 36 18.11 14.55 2.20
CA VAL A 36 17.65 14.18 0.83
C VAL A 36 16.34 13.41 0.90
N GLN A 37 16.24 12.43 1.80
CA GLN A 37 15.03 11.64 2.01
C GLN A 37 13.88 12.52 2.51
N ASP A 38 14.11 13.37 3.50
CA ASP A 38 13.14 14.36 4.00
C ASP A 38 12.61 15.27 2.88
N THR A 39 13.51 15.75 2.02
CA THR A 39 13.14 16.59 0.89
C THR A 39 12.28 15.83 -0.11
N ARG A 40 12.65 14.59 -0.42
CA ARG A 40 11.88 13.72 -1.31
C ARG A 40 10.46 13.47 -0.78
N GLU A 41 10.33 13.19 0.50
CA GLU A 41 9.05 12.96 1.17
C GLU A 41 8.17 14.24 1.19
N ARG A 42 8.78 15.40 1.43
CA ARG A 42 8.09 16.70 1.34
C ARG A 42 7.55 16.96 -0.06
N ILE A 43 8.33 16.63 -1.11
CA ILE A 43 7.87 16.75 -2.51
C ILE A 43 6.69 15.83 -2.77
N ILE A 44 6.75 14.56 -2.33
CA ILE A 44 5.66 13.59 -2.48
C ILE A 44 4.40 14.06 -1.74
N ALA A 45 4.53 14.55 -0.51
CA ALA A 45 3.40 15.08 0.26
C ALA A 45 2.76 16.32 -0.42
N SER A 46 3.57 17.20 -0.99
CA SER A 46 3.08 18.36 -1.76
C SER A 46 2.41 17.92 -3.06
N ALA A 47 2.98 16.92 -3.73
CA ALA A 47 2.37 16.32 -4.93
C ALA A 47 0.99 15.73 -4.64
N ALA A 48 0.83 15.03 -3.50
CA ALA A 48 -0.46 14.50 -3.07
C ALA A 48 -1.52 15.60 -2.98
N ARG A 49 -1.20 16.72 -2.32
CA ARG A 49 -2.12 17.86 -2.20
C ARG A 49 -2.43 18.53 -3.54
N VAL A 50 -1.40 18.82 -4.31
CA VAL A 50 -1.55 19.54 -5.61
C VAL A 50 -2.29 18.69 -6.63
N PHE A 51 -1.96 17.42 -6.75
CA PHE A 51 -2.63 16.49 -7.66
C PHE A 51 -4.06 16.22 -7.19
N GLY A 52 -4.30 16.02 -5.89
CA GLY A 52 -5.63 15.81 -5.34
C GLY A 52 -6.58 16.97 -5.62
N GLN A 53 -6.11 18.21 -5.41
CA GLN A 53 -6.93 19.41 -5.61
C GLN A 53 -7.20 19.76 -7.07
N LYS A 54 -6.21 19.53 -7.97
CA LYS A 54 -6.25 20.00 -9.37
C LYS A 54 -6.46 18.89 -10.40
N GLY A 55 -6.31 17.64 -9.98
CA GLY A 55 -6.16 16.49 -10.86
C GLY A 55 -4.74 16.41 -11.44
N PHE A 56 -4.31 15.20 -11.79
CA PHE A 56 -2.97 14.96 -12.32
C PHE A 56 -2.70 15.76 -13.59
N GLN A 57 -3.65 15.79 -14.55
CA GLN A 57 -3.45 16.42 -15.85
C GLN A 57 -3.17 17.94 -15.73
N ARG A 58 -3.94 18.65 -14.92
CA ARG A 58 -3.88 20.12 -14.78
C ARG A 58 -2.79 20.60 -13.83
N ALA A 59 -2.27 19.72 -13.00
CA ALA A 59 -1.19 20.05 -12.07
C ALA A 59 0.17 20.17 -12.78
N SER A 60 1.06 21.02 -12.25
CA SER A 60 2.42 21.19 -12.73
C SER A 60 3.46 21.00 -11.64
N LEU A 61 4.69 20.64 -12.02
CA LEU A 61 5.80 20.53 -11.07
C LEU A 61 6.16 21.88 -10.43
N ASP A 62 5.88 23.00 -11.11
CA ASP A 62 6.09 24.34 -10.56
C ASP A 62 5.14 24.61 -9.38
N GLN A 63 3.90 24.14 -9.48
CA GLN A 63 2.93 24.23 -8.37
C GLN A 63 3.33 23.34 -7.20
N VAL A 64 3.83 22.13 -7.47
CA VAL A 64 4.37 21.25 -6.41
C VAL A 64 5.58 21.89 -5.74
N ALA A 65 6.50 22.49 -6.51
CA ALA A 65 7.66 23.19 -5.96
C ALA A 65 7.23 24.35 -5.03
N SER A 66 6.27 25.16 -5.48
CA SER A 66 5.72 26.26 -4.70
C SER A 66 5.07 25.77 -3.40
N ASP A 67 4.27 24.71 -3.46
CA ASP A 67 3.59 24.13 -2.28
C ASP A 67 4.59 23.50 -1.30
N ALA A 68 5.67 22.87 -1.82
CA ALA A 68 6.74 22.31 -1.02
C ALA A 68 7.69 23.35 -0.40
N GLY A 69 7.61 24.64 -0.82
CA GLY A 69 8.58 25.66 -0.46
C GLY A 69 9.98 25.38 -1.03
N LEU A 70 10.04 24.83 -2.26
CA LEU A 70 11.26 24.42 -2.93
C LEU A 70 11.39 25.13 -4.29
N THR A 71 12.60 25.08 -4.86
CA THR A 71 12.83 25.52 -6.24
C THR A 71 12.43 24.42 -7.22
N LYS A 72 12.09 24.82 -8.46
CA LYS A 72 11.85 23.88 -9.57
C LYS A 72 13.04 22.93 -9.79
N GLY A 73 14.27 23.45 -9.68
CA GLY A 73 15.50 22.67 -9.81
C GLY A 73 15.60 21.56 -8.74
N ALA A 74 15.15 21.83 -7.50
CA ALA A 74 15.10 20.82 -6.45
C ALA A 74 14.13 19.68 -6.78
N ILE A 75 12.99 19.97 -7.40
CA ILE A 75 12.06 18.92 -7.87
C ILE A 75 12.73 18.05 -8.93
N TYR A 76 13.33 18.65 -9.95
CA TYR A 76 13.96 17.89 -11.05
C TYR A 76 15.21 17.11 -10.63
N TRP A 77 15.81 17.46 -9.50
CA TRP A 77 16.90 16.67 -8.93
C TRP A 77 16.39 15.33 -8.36
N HIS A 78 15.17 15.31 -7.80
CA HIS A 78 14.54 14.12 -7.23
C HIS A 78 13.70 13.32 -8.22
N PHE A 79 13.04 14.01 -9.18
CA PHE A 79 12.06 13.41 -10.08
C PHE A 79 12.24 13.93 -11.50
N LYS A 80 12.44 13.01 -12.43
CA LYS A 80 12.73 13.33 -13.83
C LYS A 80 11.53 13.91 -14.59
N SER A 81 10.31 13.57 -14.15
CA SER A 81 9.08 13.97 -14.79
C SER A 81 7.92 14.05 -13.80
N LYS A 82 6.79 14.60 -14.24
CA LYS A 82 5.54 14.59 -13.47
C LYS A 82 5.03 13.17 -13.27
N ASN A 83 5.19 12.29 -14.26
CA ASN A 83 4.84 10.86 -14.15
C ASN A 83 5.72 10.17 -13.09
N ASP A 84 7.04 10.42 -13.09
CA ASP A 84 7.95 9.85 -12.11
C ASP A 84 7.58 10.24 -10.66
N LEU A 85 7.27 11.52 -10.43
CA LEU A 85 6.76 11.98 -9.14
C LEU A 85 5.40 11.36 -8.80
N TYR A 86 4.52 11.22 -9.77
CA TYR A 86 3.21 10.63 -9.56
C TYR A 86 3.31 9.14 -9.17
N PHE A 87 4.13 8.36 -9.87
CA PHE A 87 4.37 6.97 -9.52
C PHE A 87 5.04 6.81 -8.16
N ALA A 88 5.96 7.71 -7.81
CA ALA A 88 6.55 7.71 -6.47
C ALA A 88 5.52 8.01 -5.38
N LEU A 89 4.52 8.85 -5.66
CA LEU A 89 3.39 9.09 -4.77
C LEU A 89 2.53 7.83 -4.62
N LEU A 90 2.19 7.15 -5.72
CA LEU A 90 1.46 5.89 -5.70
C LEU A 90 2.20 4.83 -4.88
N ASP A 91 3.49 4.63 -5.15
CA ASP A 91 4.33 3.67 -4.43
C ASP A 91 4.39 3.99 -2.93
N SER A 92 4.58 5.26 -2.55
CA SER A 92 4.62 5.69 -1.15
C SER A 92 3.31 5.42 -0.41
N ARG A 93 2.18 5.69 -1.06
CA ARG A 93 0.85 5.43 -0.48
C ARG A 93 0.62 3.93 -0.31
N PHE A 94 0.90 3.17 -1.34
CA PHE A 94 0.73 1.72 -1.33
C PHE A 94 1.58 1.04 -0.27
N GLN A 95 2.86 1.40 -0.15
CA GLN A 95 3.73 0.84 0.89
C GLN A 95 3.22 1.15 2.30
N ARG A 96 2.64 2.33 2.50
CA ARG A 96 2.01 2.71 3.77
C ARG A 96 0.79 1.85 4.06
N ASP A 97 -0.07 1.66 3.06
CA ASP A 97 -1.31 0.87 3.21
C ASP A 97 -0.99 -0.60 3.50
N ILE A 98 0.00 -1.20 2.79
CA ILE A 98 0.51 -2.55 3.08
C ILE A 98 1.11 -2.65 4.49
N SER A 99 1.91 -1.69 4.90
CA SER A 99 2.55 -1.69 6.22
C SER A 99 1.49 -1.66 7.34
N THR A 100 0.50 -0.77 7.21
CA THR A 100 -0.62 -0.67 8.15
C THR A 100 -1.44 -1.97 8.22
N MET A 101 -1.71 -2.56 7.05
CA MET A 101 -2.42 -3.84 6.97
C MET A 101 -1.61 -4.98 7.60
N ARG A 102 -0.30 -5.05 7.33
CA ARG A 102 0.60 -6.06 7.91
C ARG A 102 0.67 -5.94 9.42
N GLU A 103 0.81 -4.73 9.95
CA GLU A 103 0.81 -4.47 11.39
C GLU A 103 -0.53 -4.87 12.03
N GLY A 104 -1.64 -4.55 11.39
CA GLY A 104 -2.98 -4.96 11.81
C GLY A 104 -3.13 -6.48 11.86
N VAL A 105 -2.71 -7.19 10.82
CA VAL A 105 -2.73 -8.67 10.77
C VAL A 105 -1.80 -9.28 11.83
N ALA A 106 -0.59 -8.76 12.00
CA ALA A 106 0.34 -9.25 13.01
C ALA A 106 -0.17 -9.06 14.45
N ALA A 107 -0.72 -7.88 14.75
CA ALA A 107 -1.34 -7.59 16.04
C ALA A 107 -2.51 -8.54 16.35
N MET A 108 -3.25 -8.90 15.32
CA MET A 108 -4.33 -9.86 15.36
C MET A 108 -3.89 -11.28 15.66
N MET A 109 -2.90 -11.76 14.91
CA MET A 109 -2.36 -13.10 15.13
C MET A 109 -1.72 -13.25 16.51
N ALA A 110 -1.22 -12.15 17.09
CA ALA A 110 -0.65 -12.10 18.41
C ALA A 110 -1.71 -12.00 19.54
N SER A 111 -2.88 -11.42 19.26
CA SER A 111 -3.98 -11.34 20.23
C SER A 111 -4.78 -12.64 20.20
N ALA A 112 -4.44 -13.60 21.05
CA ALA A 112 -5.20 -14.84 21.29
C ALA A 112 -6.57 -14.58 21.99
N THR A 113 -7.18 -13.43 21.75
CA THR A 113 -8.49 -13.08 22.33
C THR A 113 -9.61 -13.55 21.42
N GLN A 114 -10.75 -13.87 22.03
CA GLN A 114 -11.98 -14.45 21.49
C GLN A 114 -12.67 -13.62 20.37
N GLU A 115 -11.99 -12.67 19.74
CA GLU A 115 -12.52 -11.96 18.59
C GLU A 115 -12.70 -12.96 17.45
N SER A 116 -13.89 -13.06 16.90
CA SER A 116 -14.15 -13.99 15.83
C SER A 116 -13.32 -13.57 14.59
N THR A 117 -12.84 -14.54 13.82
CA THR A 117 -12.12 -14.27 12.55
C THR A 117 -12.92 -13.35 11.63
N ALA A 118 -14.26 -13.43 11.70
CA ALA A 118 -15.18 -12.55 10.97
C ALA A 118 -15.03 -11.07 11.37
N GLU A 119 -15.04 -10.77 12.67
CA GLU A 119 -14.91 -9.40 13.19
C GLU A 119 -13.59 -8.77 12.78
N LEU A 120 -12.56 -9.57 12.80
CA LEU A 120 -11.23 -9.18 12.41
C LEU A 120 -11.10 -8.90 10.90
N MET A 121 -11.62 -9.77 10.04
CA MET A 121 -11.68 -9.52 8.60
C MET A 121 -12.49 -8.26 8.32
N ALA A 122 -13.60 -8.05 9.04
CA ALA A 122 -14.41 -6.84 8.96
C ALA A 122 -13.58 -5.59 9.31
N ARG A 123 -12.78 -5.65 10.37
CA ARG A 123 -11.94 -4.53 10.81
C ARG A 123 -10.83 -4.22 9.80
N ILE A 124 -10.13 -5.23 9.28
CA ILE A 124 -9.07 -5.04 8.26
C ILE A 124 -9.66 -4.36 7.02
N PHE A 125 -10.78 -4.86 6.54
CA PHE A 125 -11.44 -4.34 5.35
C PHE A 125 -11.98 -2.91 5.57
N SER A 126 -12.63 -2.67 6.71
CA SER A 126 -13.14 -1.34 7.07
C SER A 126 -12.02 -0.31 7.21
N ASN A 127 -10.87 -0.68 7.79
CA ASN A 127 -9.71 0.20 7.89
C ASN A 127 -9.16 0.58 6.51
N GLY A 128 -9.12 -0.36 5.56
CA GLY A 128 -8.75 -0.08 4.17
C GLY A 128 -9.68 0.92 3.50
N LEU A 129 -10.99 0.75 3.67
CA LEU A 129 -11.99 1.69 3.14
C LEU A 129 -11.99 3.05 3.85
N GLN A 130 -11.74 3.08 5.16
CA GLN A 130 -11.58 4.33 5.91
C GLN A 130 -10.44 5.19 5.38
N GLY A 131 -9.32 4.57 4.96
CA GLY A 131 -8.23 5.28 4.29
C GLY A 131 -8.69 6.04 3.04
N ALA A 132 -9.59 5.45 2.27
CA ALA A 132 -10.15 6.06 1.06
C ALA A 132 -11.14 7.21 1.38
N THR A 133 -11.95 7.07 2.44
CA THR A 133 -12.91 8.11 2.84
C THR A 133 -12.27 9.28 3.58
N SER A 134 -11.19 9.04 4.32
CA SER A 134 -10.45 10.08 5.05
C SER A 134 -9.66 11.01 4.12
N ASP A 135 -9.28 10.52 2.95
CA ASP A 135 -8.57 11.28 1.91
C ASP A 135 -9.23 11.01 0.55
N PRO A 136 -10.37 11.67 0.25
CA PRO A 136 -11.14 11.41 -0.96
C PRO A 136 -10.42 11.82 -2.25
N ASP A 137 -9.37 12.61 -2.17
CA ASP A 137 -8.56 12.99 -3.32
C ASP A 137 -7.72 11.81 -3.82
N TRP A 138 -7.30 10.93 -2.91
CA TRP A 138 -6.51 9.76 -3.25
C TRP A 138 -7.23 8.78 -4.21
N PRO A 139 -8.44 8.28 -3.90
CA PRO A 139 -9.18 7.42 -4.83
C PRO A 139 -9.46 8.06 -6.18
N ARG A 140 -9.71 9.39 -6.22
CA ARG A 140 -9.89 10.12 -7.48
C ARG A 140 -8.64 10.10 -8.34
N LEU A 141 -7.47 10.35 -7.72
CA LEU A 141 -6.18 10.29 -8.40
C LEU A 141 -5.90 8.89 -8.94
N PHE A 142 -6.20 7.86 -8.16
CA PHE A 142 -6.01 6.47 -8.59
C PHE A 142 -6.88 6.13 -9.80
N VAL A 143 -8.16 6.51 -9.80
CA VAL A 143 -9.07 6.31 -10.94
C VAL A 143 -8.62 7.13 -12.15
N GLU A 144 -8.11 8.36 -11.96
CA GLU A 144 -7.56 9.19 -13.05
C GLU A 144 -6.40 8.48 -13.76
N VAL A 145 -5.47 7.88 -13.00
CA VAL A 145 -4.35 7.14 -13.60
C VAL A 145 -4.78 5.87 -14.30
N MET A 146 -5.80 5.18 -13.80
CA MET A 146 -6.37 4.03 -14.49
C MET A 146 -6.89 4.39 -15.89
N GLY A 147 -7.43 5.61 -16.05
CA GLY A 147 -7.83 6.15 -17.35
C GLY A 147 -6.66 6.27 -18.36
N HIS A 148 -5.42 6.35 -17.89
CA HIS A 148 -4.21 6.41 -18.69
C HIS A 148 -3.53 5.06 -18.91
N SER A 149 -4.16 3.96 -18.58
CA SER A 149 -3.62 2.58 -18.73
C SER A 149 -3.31 2.17 -20.20
N ARG A 150 -3.72 2.99 -21.19
CA ARG A 150 -3.32 2.80 -22.59
C ARG A 150 -1.84 3.15 -22.84
N GLU A 151 -1.25 4.01 -22.01
CA GLU A 151 0.18 4.35 -22.05
C GLU A 151 0.98 3.15 -21.50
N PRO A 152 1.98 2.60 -22.25
CA PRO A 152 2.69 1.39 -21.85
C PRO A 152 3.36 1.51 -20.47
N GLU A 153 4.02 2.64 -20.18
CA GLU A 153 4.68 2.92 -18.92
C GLU A 153 3.67 2.92 -17.74
N VAL A 154 2.53 3.60 -17.93
CA VAL A 154 1.47 3.66 -16.92
C VAL A 154 0.90 2.27 -16.65
N ARG A 155 0.61 1.52 -17.71
CA ARG A 155 0.10 0.15 -17.60
C ARG A 155 1.05 -0.77 -16.86
N GLU A 156 2.36 -0.70 -17.16
CA GLU A 156 3.37 -1.51 -16.49
C GLU A 156 3.45 -1.19 -14.99
N ARG A 157 3.41 0.09 -14.62
CA ARG A 157 3.44 0.51 -13.22
C ARG A 157 2.18 0.08 -12.47
N ILE A 158 1.00 0.21 -13.08
CA ILE A 158 -0.25 -0.29 -12.51
C ILE A 158 -0.17 -1.83 -12.32
N ALA A 159 0.34 -2.56 -13.31
CA ALA A 159 0.50 -4.00 -13.20
C ALA A 159 1.45 -4.41 -12.07
N GLN A 160 2.57 -3.70 -11.89
CA GLN A 160 3.49 -3.91 -10.78
C GLN A 160 2.83 -3.65 -9.42
N PHE A 161 2.03 -2.58 -9.32
CA PHE A 161 1.25 -2.25 -8.13
C PHE A 161 0.30 -3.40 -7.75
N TYR A 162 -0.51 -3.88 -8.68
CA TYR A 162 -1.42 -5.00 -8.42
C TYR A 162 -0.68 -6.30 -8.11
N ALA A 163 0.41 -6.60 -8.81
CA ALA A 163 1.19 -7.81 -8.56
C ALA A 163 1.71 -7.87 -7.12
N GLN A 164 2.25 -6.76 -6.61
CA GLN A 164 2.71 -6.67 -5.21
C GLN A 164 1.56 -6.84 -4.21
N GLY A 165 0.41 -6.23 -4.51
CA GLY A 165 -0.78 -6.35 -3.67
C GLY A 165 -1.33 -7.77 -3.63
N TRP A 166 -1.43 -8.42 -4.78
CA TRP A 166 -1.90 -9.80 -4.88
C TRP A 166 -0.95 -10.79 -4.19
N GLU A 167 0.36 -10.61 -4.34
CA GLU A 167 1.35 -11.42 -3.62
C GLU A 167 1.18 -11.29 -2.10
N PHE A 168 1.05 -10.06 -1.61
CA PHE A 168 0.83 -9.80 -0.18
C PHE A 168 -0.49 -10.42 0.30
N ALA A 169 -1.60 -10.17 -0.38
CA ALA A 169 -2.92 -10.66 0.01
C ALA A 169 -3.00 -12.20 -0.11
N GLY A 170 -2.41 -12.79 -1.15
CA GLY A 170 -2.32 -14.24 -1.30
C GLY A 170 -1.50 -14.90 -0.18
N GLY A 171 -0.39 -14.25 0.23
CA GLY A 171 0.39 -14.66 1.41
C GLY A 171 -0.46 -14.67 2.68
N MET A 172 -1.20 -13.60 2.93
CA MET A 172 -2.10 -13.50 4.08
C MET A 172 -3.18 -14.59 4.07
N VAL A 173 -3.77 -14.89 2.91
CA VAL A 173 -4.76 -15.98 2.78
C VAL A 173 -4.13 -17.33 3.14
N ARG A 174 -2.92 -17.62 2.65
CA ARG A 174 -2.19 -18.85 2.99
C ARG A 174 -1.90 -18.98 4.49
N ASP A 175 -1.50 -17.89 5.14
CA ASP A 175 -1.26 -17.86 6.58
C ASP A 175 -2.54 -18.14 7.36
N MET A 176 -3.67 -17.56 6.95
CA MET A 176 -4.99 -17.81 7.56
C MET A 176 -5.46 -19.26 7.33
N GLN A 177 -5.22 -19.84 6.17
CA GLN A 177 -5.48 -21.25 5.90
C GLN A 177 -4.65 -22.14 6.81
N THR A 178 -3.34 -21.87 6.92
CA THR A 178 -2.42 -22.63 7.79
C THR A 178 -2.86 -22.56 9.26
N ALA A 179 -3.38 -21.41 9.71
CA ALA A 179 -3.94 -21.24 11.04
C ALA A 179 -5.34 -21.87 11.21
N GLY A 180 -5.94 -22.43 10.15
CA GLY A 180 -7.29 -23.02 10.21
C GLY A 180 -8.41 -21.99 10.36
N LEU A 181 -8.14 -20.72 10.08
CA LEU A 181 -9.09 -19.62 10.22
C LEU A 181 -10.08 -19.55 9.05
N ILE A 182 -9.67 -20.03 7.88
CA ILE A 182 -10.51 -20.11 6.68
C ILE A 182 -10.37 -21.49 6.03
N ARG A 183 -11.29 -21.83 5.14
CA ARG A 183 -11.31 -23.13 4.45
C ARG A 183 -10.10 -23.29 3.52
N GLN A 184 -9.62 -24.56 3.39
CA GLN A 184 -8.38 -24.89 2.70
C GLN A 184 -8.52 -25.03 1.17
N ASP A 185 -9.74 -25.20 0.67
CA ASP A 185 -10.05 -25.47 -0.73
C ASP A 185 -10.23 -24.22 -1.60
N ILE A 186 -9.98 -23.02 -1.02
CA ILE A 186 -9.98 -21.76 -1.75
C ILE A 186 -8.56 -21.49 -2.26
N ASP A 187 -8.44 -21.18 -3.54
CA ASP A 187 -7.19 -20.70 -4.13
C ASP A 187 -6.83 -19.32 -3.54
N PRO A 188 -5.67 -19.17 -2.87
CA PRO A 188 -5.26 -17.91 -2.26
C PRO A 188 -5.11 -16.75 -3.25
N GLU A 189 -4.67 -17.04 -4.48
CA GLU A 189 -4.47 -16.00 -5.51
C GLU A 189 -5.81 -15.53 -6.08
N LEU A 190 -6.74 -16.46 -6.27
CA LEU A 190 -8.10 -16.12 -6.65
C LEU A 190 -8.78 -15.25 -5.59
N MET A 191 -8.62 -15.60 -4.31
CA MET A 191 -9.17 -14.83 -3.20
C MET A 191 -8.55 -13.42 -3.14
N ALA A 192 -7.23 -13.31 -3.29
CA ALA A 192 -6.54 -12.02 -3.33
C ALA A 192 -7.08 -11.14 -4.46
N SER A 193 -7.19 -11.70 -5.68
CA SER A 193 -7.73 -10.99 -6.84
C SER A 193 -9.17 -10.52 -6.62
N PHE A 194 -10.00 -11.36 -6.00
CA PHE A 194 -11.37 -11.01 -5.65
C PHE A 194 -11.43 -9.83 -4.66
N TRP A 195 -10.58 -9.81 -3.62
CA TRP A 195 -10.54 -8.71 -2.65
C TRP A 195 -10.17 -7.38 -3.28
N PHE A 196 -9.18 -7.36 -4.18
CA PHE A 196 -8.81 -6.15 -4.91
C PHE A 196 -9.94 -5.68 -5.81
N ALA A 197 -10.53 -6.58 -6.61
CA ALA A 197 -11.64 -6.23 -7.49
C ALA A 197 -12.86 -5.69 -6.72
N LEU A 198 -13.15 -6.26 -5.55
CA LEU A 198 -14.21 -5.79 -4.66
C LEU A 198 -13.90 -4.39 -4.12
N GLY A 199 -12.69 -4.18 -3.61
CA GLY A 199 -12.26 -2.88 -3.07
C GLY A 199 -12.33 -1.78 -4.12
N ASP A 200 -11.76 -2.01 -5.30
CA ASP A 200 -11.78 -1.07 -6.42
C ASP A 200 -13.22 -0.75 -6.87
N GLY A 201 -14.08 -1.79 -6.97
CA GLY A 201 -15.48 -1.62 -7.33
C GLY A 201 -16.26 -0.79 -6.31
N LEU A 202 -16.05 -1.00 -5.02
CA LEU A 202 -16.69 -0.24 -3.94
C LEU A 202 -16.24 1.23 -3.95
N ILE A 203 -14.95 1.48 -4.12
CA ILE A 203 -14.40 2.84 -4.21
C ILE A 203 -14.96 3.56 -5.43
N LEU A 204 -15.00 2.90 -6.59
CA LEU A 204 -15.55 3.50 -7.81
C LEU A 204 -17.04 3.81 -7.66
N ALA A 205 -17.81 2.91 -7.06
CA ALA A 205 -19.23 3.12 -6.79
C ALA A 205 -19.45 4.32 -5.85
N TRP A 206 -18.65 4.40 -4.77
CA TRP A 206 -18.71 5.52 -3.83
C TRP A 206 -18.32 6.85 -4.48
N LEU A 207 -17.26 6.91 -5.28
CA LEU A 207 -16.86 8.12 -6.00
C LEU A 207 -17.94 8.63 -6.97
N THR A 208 -18.73 7.73 -7.53
CA THR A 208 -19.81 8.09 -8.47
C THR A 208 -21.11 8.47 -7.78
N GLN A 209 -21.38 7.94 -6.58
CA GLN A 209 -22.63 8.13 -5.84
C GLN A 209 -22.36 8.28 -4.31
N PRO A 210 -21.60 9.31 -3.89
CA PRO A 210 -21.17 9.43 -2.48
C PRO A 210 -22.35 9.58 -1.50
N ASP A 211 -23.43 10.22 -1.93
CA ASP A 211 -24.63 10.43 -1.10
C ASP A 211 -25.50 9.16 -0.94
N ARG A 212 -25.29 8.15 -1.78
CA ARG A 212 -26.06 6.90 -1.76
C ARG A 212 -25.30 5.73 -1.17
N ILE A 213 -23.98 5.78 -1.20
CA ILE A 213 -23.11 4.66 -0.82
C ILE A 213 -22.42 5.00 0.51
N ASP A 214 -22.92 4.38 1.57
CA ASP A 214 -22.21 4.27 2.83
C ASP A 214 -21.23 3.08 2.74
N LEU A 215 -19.95 3.37 2.53
CA LEU A 215 -18.92 2.34 2.41
C LEU A 215 -18.82 1.46 3.66
N ASN A 216 -19.05 1.99 4.86
CA ASN A 216 -18.94 1.23 6.09
C ASN A 216 -20.12 0.25 6.24
N ALA A 217 -21.33 0.72 5.97
CA ALA A 217 -22.52 -0.14 5.99
C ALA A 217 -22.45 -1.23 4.92
N LEU A 218 -22.02 -0.87 3.70
CA LEU A 218 -21.88 -1.81 2.59
C LEU A 218 -20.76 -2.84 2.86
N ALA A 219 -19.63 -2.41 3.39
CA ALA A 219 -18.52 -3.28 3.78
C ALA A 219 -18.97 -4.33 4.80
N SER A 220 -19.68 -3.91 5.86
CA SER A 220 -20.18 -4.82 6.89
C SER A 220 -21.11 -5.90 6.33
N GLY A 221 -22.07 -5.53 5.48
CA GLY A 221 -22.99 -6.47 4.84
C GLY A 221 -22.29 -7.45 3.88
N ILE A 222 -21.38 -6.95 3.06
CA ILE A 222 -20.60 -7.78 2.13
C ILE A 222 -19.72 -8.77 2.89
N LEU A 223 -19.08 -8.33 3.97
CA LEU A 223 -18.20 -9.18 4.76
C LEU A 223 -18.96 -10.31 5.45
N ASP A 224 -20.17 -10.09 5.96
CA ASP A 224 -21.00 -11.18 6.49
C ASP A 224 -21.33 -12.23 5.42
N MET A 225 -21.68 -11.77 4.21
CA MET A 225 -21.95 -12.68 3.09
C MET A 225 -20.70 -13.48 2.69
N LEU A 226 -19.55 -12.82 2.61
CA LEU A 226 -18.29 -13.45 2.24
C LEU A 226 -17.80 -14.41 3.30
N TRP A 227 -17.89 -14.02 4.59
CA TRP A 227 -17.49 -14.86 5.69
C TRP A 227 -18.21 -16.21 5.67
N ARG A 228 -19.52 -16.22 5.41
CA ARG A 228 -20.28 -17.46 5.27
C ARG A 228 -19.77 -18.37 4.15
N GLY A 229 -19.14 -17.80 3.13
CA GLY A 229 -18.54 -18.56 2.02
C GLY A 229 -17.13 -19.08 2.29
N ILE A 230 -16.35 -18.42 3.15
CA ILE A 230 -14.93 -18.72 3.39
C ILE A 230 -14.63 -19.31 4.77
N ALA A 231 -15.58 -19.25 5.70
CA ALA A 231 -15.43 -19.84 7.04
C ALA A 231 -15.11 -21.35 6.96
N PRO A 232 -14.37 -21.90 7.91
CA PRO A 232 -14.13 -23.34 7.97
C PRO A 232 -15.46 -24.12 7.96
N THR A 233 -15.56 -25.13 7.10
CA THR A 233 -16.71 -26.02 7.11
C THR A 233 -16.63 -26.96 8.31
N SER A 234 -17.78 -27.28 8.93
CA SER A 234 -17.86 -28.17 10.10
C SER A 234 -17.27 -29.56 9.85
N ASP A 235 -17.19 -29.99 8.59
CA ASP A 235 -16.65 -31.30 8.19
C ASP A 235 -15.11 -31.37 8.20
N ASN A 236 -14.40 -30.24 8.33
CA ASN A 236 -12.93 -30.21 8.35
C ASN A 236 -12.34 -30.09 9.77
N LYS A 237 -13.14 -30.30 10.80
CA LYS A 237 -12.66 -30.50 12.16
C LYS A 237 -12.13 -31.93 12.30
N ASN A 238 -10.84 -32.12 11.97
CA ASN A 238 -10.03 -33.24 12.35
C ASN A 238 -9.92 -34.45 11.38
N PRO A 239 -8.99 -34.45 10.44
CA PRO A 239 -8.42 -35.67 9.92
C PRO A 239 -7.17 -36.03 10.75
N GLY A 240 -7.32 -36.58 11.94
CA GLY A 240 -6.12 -37.10 12.59
C GLY A 240 -6.15 -37.28 14.10
N VAL A 241 -7.12 -37.99 14.65
CA VAL A 241 -6.89 -38.88 15.80
C VAL A 241 -7.70 -40.13 15.53
N ALA A 242 -7.19 -41.01 14.65
CA ALA A 242 -7.57 -42.40 14.67
C ALA A 242 -6.74 -43.04 15.79
N ALA A 243 -7.45 -43.44 16.85
CA ALA A 243 -6.94 -44.25 17.90
C ALA A 243 -6.41 -45.59 17.37
N THR A 244 -5.23 -45.95 17.77
CA THR A 244 -4.80 -47.32 18.05
C THR A 244 -4.19 -47.38 19.42
#